data_def7fdf6c21a17abe9cc3ffc05369c0c
#
_entry.id   def7fdf6c21a17abe9cc3ffc05369c0c
#
_cell.length_a   1.000
_cell.length_b   1.000
_cell.length_c   1.000
_cell.angle_alpha   90.00
_cell.angle_beta   90.00
_cell.angle_gamma   90.00
#
_symmetry.space_group_name_H-M   'P 1'
#
loop_
_entity.id
_entity.type
_entity.pdbx_description
1 polymer ?
#
loop_
_entity_poly.entity_id
_entity_poly.type
_entity_poly.pdbx_seq_one_letter_code
_entity_poly.pdbx_strand_id
1 'polypeptide(L)'
;ISYMGLVDSEKVCIKSGGSTQDANWFTVTLNSLKEKMTENKHGYKKEEEIEILLESKTETIENKVKVVKELVDGNQIIYTQILESELAFDHAKMLIYAIERLKNKVEYTTIAFNLMPEKFTLTKLQQVYEILLDKPLLKANFRRKIADMVIETDEYEENTGHRPSKLYCFN
;
A
#
# COMPACT_ATOMS: atom_id res chain seq x y z
N ILE A 1 -19.21 -8.07 -0.43
CA ILE A 1 -18.59 -6.99 -1.22
C ILE A 1 -17.82 -6.09 -0.25
N SER A 2 -16.53 -5.84 -0.50
CA SER A 2 -15.69 -4.99 0.34
C SER A 2 -15.29 -3.74 -0.44
N TYR A 3 -15.23 -2.62 0.23
CA TYR A 3 -14.78 -1.34 -0.30
C TYR A 3 -13.53 -0.88 0.43
N MET A 4 -12.61 -0.26 -0.27
CA MET A 4 -11.41 0.34 0.28
C MET A 4 -11.38 1.82 -0.07
N GLY A 5 -11.21 2.67 0.93
CA GLY A 5 -11.00 4.11 0.78
C GLY A 5 -9.62 4.51 1.30
N LEU A 6 -8.98 5.47 0.64
CA LEU A 6 -7.78 6.12 1.13
C LEU A 6 -8.16 7.45 1.76
N VAL A 7 -7.79 7.66 3.00
CA VAL A 7 -8.11 8.87 3.76
C VAL A 7 -6.89 9.34 4.54
N ASP A 8 -6.83 10.62 4.81
CA ASP A 8 -5.86 11.20 5.71
C ASP A 8 -6.27 10.88 7.15
N SER A 9 -5.46 10.06 7.84
CA SER A 9 -5.75 9.60 9.20
C SER A 9 -5.84 10.73 10.22
N GLU A 10 -5.19 11.86 9.98
CA GLU A 10 -5.24 13.04 10.87
C GLU A 10 -6.58 13.78 10.76
N LYS A 11 -7.28 13.64 9.62
CA LYS A 11 -8.58 14.27 9.37
C LYS A 11 -9.78 13.40 9.70
N VAL A 12 -9.55 12.12 9.97
CA VAL A 12 -10.62 11.15 10.24
C VAL A 12 -10.65 10.77 11.71
N CYS A 13 -11.75 11.09 12.37
CA CYS A 13 -12.01 10.59 13.72
C CYS A 13 -12.72 9.24 13.60
N ILE A 14 -12.01 8.15 13.94
CA ILE A 14 -12.63 6.84 14.03
C ILE A 14 -13.49 6.75 15.29
N LYS A 15 -14.68 6.16 15.15
CA LYS A 15 -15.60 5.89 16.27
C LYS A 15 -16.10 4.46 16.15
N SER A 16 -16.18 3.78 17.29
CA SER A 16 -16.92 2.53 17.37
C SER A 16 -18.41 2.78 17.11
N GLY A 17 -19.08 1.89 16.42
CA GLY A 17 -20.50 2.03 16.13
C GLY A 17 -21.12 0.75 15.57
N GLY A 18 -22.43 0.63 15.64
CA GLY A 18 -23.15 -0.55 15.20
C GLY A 18 -22.78 -1.79 16.00
N SER A 19 -22.25 -2.81 15.34
CA SER A 19 -21.80 -4.07 15.93
C SER A 19 -20.33 -4.07 16.38
N THR A 20 -19.61 -2.95 16.25
CA THR A 20 -18.19 -2.83 16.61
C THR A 20 -18.04 -2.31 18.04
N GLN A 21 -17.30 -3.03 18.88
CA GLN A 21 -17.03 -2.62 20.26
C GLN A 21 -15.94 -1.56 20.34
N ASP A 22 -14.92 -1.67 19.47
CA ASP A 22 -13.79 -0.74 19.41
C ASP A 22 -13.33 -0.53 17.95
N ALA A 23 -12.56 0.55 17.73
CA ALA A 23 -11.96 0.88 16.45
C ALA A 23 -10.61 1.59 16.65
N ASN A 24 -9.56 1.04 16.08
CA ASN A 24 -8.20 1.55 16.20
C ASN A 24 -7.54 1.72 14.83
N TRP A 25 -6.53 2.58 14.77
CA TRP A 25 -5.60 2.66 13.64
C TRP A 25 -4.47 1.66 13.83
N PHE A 26 -4.18 0.91 12.78
CA PHE A 26 -3.09 -0.04 12.74
C PHE A 26 -2.10 0.32 11.63
N THR A 27 -0.81 0.24 11.95
CA THR A 27 0.24 0.15 10.94
C THR A 27 0.23 -1.27 10.39
N VAL A 28 0.25 -1.42 9.08
CA VAL A 28 0.28 -2.72 8.40
C VAL A 28 1.68 -2.96 7.85
N THR A 29 2.33 -4.04 8.30
CA THR A 29 3.63 -4.49 7.81
C THR A 29 3.48 -5.87 7.16
N LEU A 30 4.05 -6.05 5.98
CA LEU A 30 4.10 -7.32 5.27
C LEU A 30 5.54 -7.80 5.22
N ASN A 31 5.81 -8.96 5.79
CA ASN A 31 7.12 -9.61 5.77
C ASN A 31 7.06 -10.86 4.91
N SER A 32 7.84 -10.91 3.82
CA SER A 32 8.00 -12.13 3.03
C SER A 32 8.89 -13.10 3.81
N LEU A 33 8.32 -14.20 4.28
CA LEU A 33 9.02 -15.20 5.07
C LEU A 33 9.72 -16.23 4.18
N LYS A 34 9.05 -16.63 3.10
CA LYS A 34 9.52 -17.67 2.21
C LYS A 34 8.94 -17.50 0.82
N GLU A 35 9.78 -17.66 -0.17
CA GLU A 35 9.39 -17.63 -1.56
C GLU A 35 9.89 -18.87 -2.28
N LYS A 36 9.04 -19.46 -3.11
CA LYS A 36 9.39 -20.57 -3.99
C LYS A 36 8.83 -20.33 -5.37
N MET A 37 9.67 -20.44 -6.38
CA MET A 37 9.25 -20.38 -7.77
C MET A 37 9.59 -21.71 -8.47
N THR A 38 8.65 -22.21 -9.24
CA THR A 38 8.80 -23.42 -10.05
C THR A 38 8.34 -23.09 -11.46
N GLU A 39 9.21 -23.31 -12.42
CA GLU A 39 8.93 -23.10 -13.85
C GLU A 39 8.78 -24.42 -14.56
N ASN A 40 7.93 -24.45 -15.59
CA ASN A 40 7.75 -25.58 -16.48
C ASN A 40 7.54 -25.07 -17.93
N LYS A 41 7.39 -25.99 -18.90
CA LYS A 41 7.22 -25.64 -20.30
C LYS A 41 5.95 -24.82 -20.61
N HIS A 42 4.97 -24.82 -19.72
CA HIS A 42 3.64 -24.23 -19.91
C HIS A 42 3.42 -23.00 -19.04
N GLY A 43 4.37 -22.65 -18.17
CA GLY A 43 4.28 -21.48 -17.31
C GLY A 43 5.10 -21.58 -16.04
N TYR A 44 4.62 -20.94 -14.98
CA TYR A 44 5.28 -20.93 -13.68
C TYR A 44 4.27 -21.01 -12.52
N LYS A 45 4.77 -21.45 -11.37
CA LYS A 45 4.07 -21.36 -10.08
C LYS A 45 4.97 -20.65 -9.09
N LYS A 46 4.50 -19.52 -8.56
CA LYS A 46 5.13 -18.76 -7.47
C LYS A 46 4.30 -18.95 -6.21
N GLU A 47 4.93 -19.39 -5.14
CA GLU A 47 4.36 -19.53 -3.81
C GLU A 47 5.11 -18.59 -2.86
N GLU A 48 4.42 -17.77 -2.11
CA GLU A 48 5.00 -16.83 -1.16
C GLU A 48 4.26 -16.92 0.17
N GLU A 49 5.01 -17.16 1.25
CA GLU A 49 4.50 -17.12 2.61
C GLU A 49 4.76 -15.73 3.18
N ILE A 50 3.69 -15.04 3.56
CA ILE A 50 3.71 -13.66 4.01
C ILE A 50 3.17 -13.60 5.42
N GLU A 51 3.91 -12.95 6.30
CA GLU A 51 3.45 -12.52 7.61
C GLU A 51 2.82 -11.13 7.48
N ILE A 52 1.65 -10.95 8.09
CA ILE A 52 0.94 -9.68 8.17
C ILE A 52 0.92 -9.26 9.63
N LEU A 53 1.63 -8.19 9.94
CA LEU A 53 1.60 -7.57 11.26
C LEU A 53 0.71 -6.35 11.22
N LEU A 54 -0.23 -6.27 12.18
CA LEU A 54 -1.07 -5.11 12.41
C LEU A 54 -0.72 -4.56 13.78
N GLU A 55 -0.10 -3.39 13.83
CA GLU A 55 0.41 -2.80 15.07
C GLU A 55 -0.34 -1.51 15.40
N SER A 56 -0.91 -1.45 16.60
CA SER A 56 -1.48 -0.25 17.20
C SER A 56 -0.67 0.15 18.43
N LYS A 57 -1.12 1.19 19.14
CA LYS A 57 -0.51 1.60 20.42
C LYS A 57 -0.71 0.59 21.54
N THR A 58 -1.71 -0.26 21.44
CA THR A 58 -2.18 -1.13 22.54
C THR A 58 -2.05 -2.61 22.22
N GLU A 59 -1.96 -2.99 20.95
CA GLU A 59 -1.97 -4.40 20.54
C GLU A 59 -1.22 -4.62 19.24
N THR A 60 -0.77 -5.85 19.04
CA THR A 60 -0.22 -6.37 17.79
C THR A 60 -1.00 -7.62 17.44
N ILE A 61 -1.41 -7.74 16.18
CA ILE A 61 -2.16 -8.87 15.62
C ILE A 61 -1.32 -9.49 14.53
N GLU A 62 -1.05 -10.81 14.65
CA GLU A 62 -0.18 -11.54 13.75
C GLU A 62 -0.98 -12.49 12.85
N ASN A 63 -0.64 -12.52 11.58
CA ASN A 63 -1.27 -13.43 10.64
C ASN A 63 -0.25 -13.96 9.66
N LYS A 64 -0.41 -15.20 9.20
CA LYS A 64 0.41 -15.79 8.13
C LYS A 64 -0.46 -16.33 7.03
N VAL A 65 -0.13 -15.97 5.82
CA VAL A 65 -0.85 -16.40 4.62
C VAL A 65 0.13 -16.92 3.59
N LYS A 66 -0.35 -17.79 2.71
CA LYS A 66 0.35 -18.23 1.52
C LYS A 66 -0.36 -17.69 0.29
N VAL A 67 0.34 -16.88 -0.49
CA VAL A 67 -0.13 -16.42 -1.80
C VAL A 67 0.45 -17.31 -2.87
N VAL A 68 -0.40 -17.84 -3.72
CA VAL A 68 0.00 -18.68 -4.87
C VAL A 68 -0.41 -17.96 -6.14
N LYS A 69 0.57 -17.72 -7.02
CA LYS A 69 0.37 -17.20 -8.38
C LYS A 69 0.81 -18.26 -9.36
N GLU A 70 -0.09 -18.72 -10.19
CA GLU A 70 0.16 -19.76 -11.17
C GLU A 70 -0.20 -19.27 -12.56
N LEU A 71 0.70 -19.46 -13.51
CA LEU A 71 0.47 -19.21 -14.94
C LEU A 71 0.57 -20.55 -15.65
N VAL A 72 -0.49 -20.94 -16.33
CA VAL A 72 -0.55 -22.19 -17.12
C VAL A 72 -1.21 -21.88 -18.45
N ASP A 73 -0.51 -22.10 -19.55
CA ASP A 73 -1.00 -21.90 -20.92
C ASP A 73 -1.64 -20.51 -21.14
N GLY A 74 -1.03 -19.46 -20.57
CA GLY A 74 -1.51 -18.08 -20.64
C GLY A 74 -2.63 -17.72 -19.65
N ASN A 75 -3.14 -18.69 -18.89
CA ASN A 75 -4.15 -18.44 -17.85
C ASN A 75 -3.46 -18.20 -16.50
N GLN A 76 -3.77 -17.07 -15.86
CA GLN A 76 -3.25 -16.75 -14.54
C GLN A 76 -4.29 -17.07 -13.46
N ILE A 77 -3.87 -17.83 -12.46
CA ILE A 77 -4.65 -18.15 -11.26
C ILE A 77 -3.94 -17.55 -10.06
N ILE A 78 -4.66 -16.82 -9.23
CA ILE A 78 -4.13 -16.26 -7.98
C ILE A 78 -5.08 -16.66 -6.86
N TYR A 79 -4.54 -17.27 -5.81
CA TYR A 79 -5.31 -17.55 -4.60
C TYR A 79 -4.48 -17.39 -3.34
N THR A 80 -5.15 -17.12 -2.23
CA THR A 80 -4.53 -16.95 -0.91
C THR A 80 -5.08 -18.00 0.04
N GLN A 81 -4.18 -18.69 0.72
CA GLN A 81 -4.48 -19.63 1.79
C GLN A 81 -4.08 -19.02 3.13
N ILE A 82 -4.95 -19.09 4.13
CA ILE A 82 -4.62 -18.73 5.51
C ILE A 82 -3.84 -19.88 6.12
N LEU A 83 -2.68 -19.58 6.69
CA LEU A 83 -1.87 -20.54 7.46
C LEU A 83 -2.15 -20.39 8.95
N GLU A 84 -2.04 -19.16 9.47
CA GLU A 84 -2.32 -18.78 10.85
C GLU A 84 -3.00 -17.40 10.82
N SER A 85 -4.03 -17.18 11.65
CA SER A 85 -4.68 -15.87 11.71
C SER A 85 -5.33 -15.62 13.05
N GLU A 86 -5.05 -14.47 13.63
CA GLU A 86 -5.77 -13.89 14.76
C GLU A 86 -6.99 -13.06 14.30
N LEU A 87 -7.05 -12.73 13.00
CA LEU A 87 -8.21 -12.09 12.42
C LEU A 87 -9.34 -13.09 12.17
N ALA A 88 -10.57 -12.63 12.36
CA ALA A 88 -11.75 -13.44 12.13
C ALA A 88 -11.91 -13.82 10.66
N PHE A 89 -12.42 -15.02 10.40
CA PHE A 89 -12.80 -15.54 9.07
C PHE A 89 -11.68 -15.42 8.03
N ASP A 90 -11.96 -14.71 6.94
CA ASP A 90 -11.06 -14.51 5.80
C ASP A 90 -10.47 -13.09 5.72
N HIS A 91 -10.52 -12.33 6.81
CA HIS A 91 -10.06 -10.94 6.83
C HIS A 91 -8.58 -10.80 6.45
N ALA A 92 -7.71 -11.76 6.82
CA ALA A 92 -6.32 -11.76 6.39
C ALA A 92 -6.17 -11.86 4.86
N LYS A 93 -7.02 -12.65 4.19
CA LYS A 93 -7.08 -12.70 2.71
C LYS A 93 -7.55 -11.37 2.12
N MET A 94 -8.56 -10.77 2.73
CA MET A 94 -9.09 -9.47 2.27
C MET A 94 -8.04 -8.37 2.36
N LEU A 95 -7.22 -8.35 3.42
CA LEU A 95 -6.10 -7.41 3.57
C LEU A 95 -5.06 -7.58 2.45
N ILE A 96 -4.57 -8.78 2.22
CA ILE A 96 -3.60 -9.06 1.14
C ILE A 96 -4.18 -8.62 -0.21
N TYR A 97 -5.42 -9.00 -0.51
CA TYR A 97 -6.06 -8.63 -1.76
C TYR A 97 -6.20 -7.11 -1.92
N ALA A 98 -6.58 -6.42 -0.83
CA ALA A 98 -6.71 -4.96 -0.83
C ALA A 98 -5.36 -4.27 -1.08
N ILE A 99 -4.30 -4.72 -0.40
CA ILE A 99 -2.95 -4.15 -0.55
C ILE A 99 -2.39 -4.41 -1.95
N GLU A 100 -2.51 -5.63 -2.48
CA GLU A 100 -2.08 -5.91 -3.87
C GLU A 100 -2.85 -5.07 -4.89
N ARG A 101 -4.15 -4.92 -4.70
CA ARG A 101 -4.97 -4.09 -5.57
C ARG A 101 -4.57 -2.61 -5.48
N LEU A 102 -4.22 -2.12 -4.30
CA LEU A 102 -3.72 -0.76 -4.11
C LEU A 102 -2.38 -0.56 -4.79
N LYS A 103 -1.41 -1.46 -4.59
CA LYS A 103 -0.10 -1.44 -5.27
C LYS A 103 -0.28 -1.34 -6.79
N ASN A 104 -1.11 -2.18 -7.37
CA ASN A 104 -1.40 -2.16 -8.80
C ASN A 104 -2.04 -0.84 -9.26
N LYS A 105 -3.03 -0.31 -8.51
CA LYS A 105 -3.66 0.96 -8.85
C LYS A 105 -2.70 2.14 -8.82
N VAL A 106 -1.83 2.21 -7.83
CA VAL A 106 -0.86 3.32 -7.66
C VAL A 106 0.12 3.40 -8.84
N GLU A 107 0.44 2.29 -9.48
CA GLU A 107 1.32 2.31 -10.65
C GLU A 107 0.72 3.02 -11.87
N TYR A 108 -0.62 2.96 -12.03
CA TYR A 108 -1.31 3.41 -13.25
C TYR A 108 -2.34 4.52 -13.03
N THR A 109 -2.55 4.96 -11.78
CA THR A 109 -3.55 5.99 -11.47
C THR A 109 -2.98 7.07 -10.56
N THR A 110 -3.75 8.13 -10.41
CA THR A 110 -3.43 9.28 -9.54
C THR A 110 -3.89 9.10 -8.08
N ILE A 111 -4.28 7.88 -7.69
CA ILE A 111 -4.90 7.62 -6.38
C ILE A 111 -4.00 8.02 -5.18
N ALA A 112 -2.68 8.01 -5.34
CA ALA A 112 -1.73 8.44 -4.31
C ALA A 112 -1.89 9.93 -3.95
N PHE A 113 -2.36 10.77 -4.88
CA PHE A 113 -2.60 12.19 -4.62
C PHE A 113 -3.73 12.43 -3.63
N ASN A 114 -4.66 11.48 -3.47
CA ASN A 114 -5.73 11.58 -2.46
C ASN A 114 -5.19 11.55 -1.01
N LEU A 115 -3.96 11.10 -0.81
CA LEU A 115 -3.26 11.10 0.48
C LEU A 115 -2.41 12.35 0.69
N MET A 116 -2.35 13.24 -0.31
CA MET A 116 -1.55 14.45 -0.23
C MET A 116 -2.40 15.65 0.17
N PRO A 117 -1.83 16.62 0.91
CA PRO A 117 -2.45 17.92 1.07
C PRO A 117 -2.53 18.65 -0.27
N GLU A 118 -3.30 19.73 -0.35
CA GLU A 118 -3.45 20.54 -1.56
C GLU A 118 -2.11 20.99 -2.15
N LYS A 119 -1.16 21.35 -1.27
CA LYS A 119 0.21 21.71 -1.65
C LYS A 119 1.20 20.79 -0.94
N PHE A 120 2.14 20.24 -1.70
CA PHE A 120 3.09 19.24 -1.21
C PHE A 120 4.45 19.35 -1.90
N THR A 121 5.48 18.79 -1.28
CA THR A 121 6.79 18.64 -1.93
C THR A 121 6.85 17.34 -2.74
N LEU A 122 7.63 17.32 -3.82
CA LEU A 122 7.83 16.09 -4.60
C LEU A 122 8.49 14.98 -3.77
N THR A 123 9.24 15.33 -2.74
CA THR A 123 9.84 14.36 -1.82
C THR A 123 8.78 13.64 -0.99
N LYS A 124 7.81 14.37 -0.43
CA LYS A 124 6.69 13.78 0.31
C LYS A 124 5.83 12.88 -0.59
N LEU A 125 5.54 13.36 -1.79
CA LEU A 125 4.79 12.54 -2.77
C LEU A 125 5.55 11.26 -3.12
N GLN A 126 6.87 11.33 -3.36
CA GLN A 126 7.70 10.14 -3.62
C GLN A 126 7.65 9.16 -2.46
N GLN A 127 7.75 9.62 -1.21
CA GLN A 127 7.63 8.77 -0.02
C GLN A 127 6.28 8.05 0.05
N VAL A 128 5.17 8.75 -0.26
CA VAL A 128 3.85 8.11 -0.32
C VAL A 128 3.82 7.00 -1.38
N TYR A 129 4.38 7.24 -2.57
CA TYR A 129 4.48 6.22 -3.61
C TYR A 129 5.36 5.04 -3.17
N GLU A 130 6.50 5.29 -2.51
CA GLU A 130 7.41 4.25 -2.01
C GLU A 130 6.75 3.37 -0.95
N ILE A 131 6.00 3.98 -0.02
CA ILE A 131 5.21 3.25 0.99
C ILE A 131 4.14 2.39 0.32
N LEU A 132 3.34 2.98 -0.58
CA LEU A 132 2.25 2.26 -1.25
C LEU A 132 2.73 1.13 -2.15
N LEU A 133 3.88 1.29 -2.80
CA LEU A 133 4.48 0.29 -3.69
C LEU A 133 5.39 -0.69 -2.95
N ASP A 134 5.74 -0.38 -1.69
CA ASP A 134 6.67 -1.17 -0.87
C ASP A 134 8.02 -1.38 -1.61
N LYS A 135 8.51 -0.33 -2.24
CA LYS A 135 9.80 -0.33 -2.95
C LYS A 135 10.38 1.08 -3.08
N PRO A 136 11.71 1.24 -3.00
CA PRO A 136 12.36 2.52 -3.24
C PRO A 136 12.23 2.93 -4.72
N LEU A 137 12.10 4.23 -4.96
CA LEU A 137 11.99 4.80 -6.29
C LEU A 137 13.20 5.69 -6.61
N LEU A 138 13.76 5.54 -7.81
CA LEU A 138 14.80 6.45 -8.29
C LEU A 138 14.20 7.84 -8.53
N LYS A 139 14.73 8.84 -7.82
CA LYS A 139 14.24 10.23 -7.82
C LYS A 139 14.04 10.81 -9.23
N ALA A 140 14.99 10.57 -10.13
CA ALA A 140 14.90 11.07 -11.52
C ALA A 140 13.74 10.40 -12.29
N ASN A 141 13.57 9.08 -12.13
CA ASN A 141 12.51 8.34 -12.80
C ASN A 141 11.15 8.74 -12.25
N PHE A 142 11.03 8.88 -10.93
CA PHE A 142 9.81 9.32 -10.27
C PHE A 142 9.39 10.70 -10.77
N ARG A 143 10.30 11.68 -10.74
CA ARG A 143 10.02 13.05 -11.21
C ARG A 143 9.54 13.08 -12.66
N ARG A 144 10.17 12.29 -13.54
CA ARG A 144 9.75 12.19 -14.94
C ARG A 144 8.34 11.59 -15.07
N LYS A 145 8.03 10.58 -14.24
CA LYS A 145 6.71 9.92 -14.24
C LYS A 145 5.58 10.88 -13.86
N ILE A 146 5.81 11.77 -12.88
CA ILE A 146 4.76 12.66 -12.35
C ILE A 146 4.74 14.04 -12.99
N ALA A 147 5.66 14.36 -13.90
CA ALA A 147 5.85 15.72 -14.44
C ALA A 147 4.55 16.33 -14.99
N ASP A 148 3.76 15.53 -15.71
CA ASP A 148 2.49 15.98 -16.32
C ASP A 148 1.30 15.96 -15.34
N MET A 149 1.51 15.45 -14.11
CA MET A 149 0.46 15.33 -13.10
C MET A 149 0.50 16.42 -12.05
N VAL A 150 1.55 17.25 -12.03
CA VAL A 150 1.76 18.26 -11.00
C VAL A 150 2.06 19.63 -11.59
N ILE A 151 1.57 20.66 -10.94
CA ILE A 151 1.87 22.05 -11.26
C ILE A 151 2.77 22.61 -10.19
N GLU A 152 3.86 23.28 -10.61
CA GLU A 152 4.77 23.99 -9.74
C GLU A 152 4.13 25.28 -9.23
N THR A 153 4.18 25.52 -7.92
CA THR A 153 3.68 26.77 -7.32
C THR A 153 4.85 27.74 -7.07
N ASP A 154 4.57 28.99 -6.78
CA ASP A 154 5.59 29.98 -6.35
C ASP A 154 5.90 29.90 -4.85
N GLU A 155 5.38 28.89 -4.15
CA GLU A 155 5.52 28.72 -2.72
C GLU A 155 6.57 27.68 -2.36
N TYR A 156 7.11 27.81 -1.14
CA TYR A 156 8.12 26.93 -0.58
C TYR A 156 7.68 26.43 0.78
N GLU A 157 8.14 25.23 1.15
CA GLU A 157 7.89 24.66 2.48
C GLU A 157 8.58 25.51 3.55
N GLU A 158 7.80 25.98 4.54
CA GLU A 158 8.31 26.77 5.66
C GLU A 158 8.93 25.90 6.75
N ASN A 159 9.81 26.49 7.57
CA ASN A 159 10.40 25.89 8.78
C ASN A 159 11.20 24.59 8.56
N THR A 160 11.85 24.44 7.43
CA THR A 160 12.79 23.35 7.21
C THR A 160 14.22 23.79 7.65
N GLY A 161 14.90 22.97 8.44
CA GLY A 161 16.33 23.19 8.81
C GLY A 161 17.31 23.11 7.62
N HIS A 162 16.78 22.96 6.40
CA HIS A 162 17.51 22.83 5.14
C HIS A 162 16.98 23.84 4.12
N ARG A 163 17.58 23.86 2.92
CA ARG A 163 17.10 24.69 1.82
C ARG A 163 15.60 24.41 1.58
N PRO A 164 14.74 25.44 1.61
CA PRO A 164 13.30 25.28 1.42
C PRO A 164 12.97 24.49 0.13
N SER A 165 12.11 23.53 0.26
CA SER A 165 11.63 22.72 -0.88
C SER A 165 10.45 23.41 -1.54
N LYS A 166 10.43 23.45 -2.86
CA LYS A 166 9.35 24.04 -3.63
C LYS A 166 8.08 23.19 -3.49
N LEU A 167 6.92 23.87 -3.41
CA LEU A 167 5.62 23.24 -3.32
C LEU A 167 5.00 23.06 -4.71
N TYR A 168 4.23 22.00 -4.84
CA TYR A 168 3.51 21.58 -6.04
C TYR A 168 2.06 21.30 -5.66
N CYS A 169 1.14 21.43 -6.61
CA CYS A 169 -0.22 20.95 -6.50
C CYS A 169 -0.54 19.93 -7.59
N PHE A 170 -1.59 19.17 -7.42
CA PHE A 170 -2.09 18.25 -8.44
C PHE A 170 -2.72 19.05 -9.59
N ASN A 171 -2.49 18.59 -10.83
CA ASN A 171 -2.98 19.25 -12.06
C ASN A 171 -4.44 18.87 -12.35
#